data_67ca131ce8a31a083119570ca6e17350
#
_entry.id   67ca131ce8a31a083119570ca6e17350
#
_cell.length_a   1.000
_cell.length_b   1.000
_cell.length_c   1.000
_cell.angle_alpha   90.00
_cell.angle_beta   90.00
_cell.angle_gamma   90.00
#
_symmetry.space_group_name_H-M   'P 1'
#
loop_
_entity.id
_entity.type
_entity.pdbx_description
1 polymer ?
#
loop_
_entity_poly.entity_id
_entity_poly.type
_entity_poly.pdbx_seq_one_letter_code
_entity_poly.pdbx_strand_id
1 'polypeptide(L)'
;MGTPENMMSVAGQHALRDMVELEMYLVAQPQQSPWLMLPRRPKNLHAIREPYSNLVDWSAAKELLSQKFIEASSSRTFVVSVSGYQFYERQMKPHSA
;
A
#
# COMPACT_ATOMS: atom_id res chain seq x y z
N MET A 1 -6.02 -26.66 -0.95
CA MET A 1 -5.76 -25.87 -1.60
C MET A 1 -5.56 -24.59 -1.11
N GLY A 2 -4.60 -24.06 -1.31
CA GLY A 2 -4.23 -22.86 -0.81
C GLY A 2 -5.36 -21.92 -0.98
N THR A 3 -5.56 -21.02 -0.13
CA THR A 3 -6.61 -20.19 -0.33
C THR A 3 -6.20 -19.04 -1.11
N PRO A 4 -6.53 -19.04 -2.32
CA PRO A 4 -6.12 -17.99 -3.22
C PRO A 4 -6.52 -16.61 -2.77
N GLU A 5 -7.52 -16.53 -1.97
CA GLU A 5 -7.94 -15.21 -1.57
C GLU A 5 -6.90 -14.51 -0.74
N ASN A 6 -5.97 -15.27 -0.16
CA ASN A 6 -4.92 -14.64 0.60
C ASN A 6 -3.67 -14.40 -0.19
N MET A 7 -3.73 -14.72 -1.47
CA MET A 7 -2.53 -14.59 -2.26
C MET A 7 -2.53 -13.29 -2.98
N MET A 8 -1.90 -12.33 -2.41
CA MET A 8 -1.70 -11.08 -3.11
C MET A 8 -0.46 -11.17 -3.96
N SER A 9 -0.43 -10.42 -5.04
CA SER A 9 0.77 -10.34 -5.84
C SER A 9 1.91 -9.79 -5.01
N VAL A 10 3.13 -10.05 -5.45
CA VAL A 10 4.30 -9.53 -4.75
C VAL A 10 4.24 -8.00 -4.71
N ALA A 11 3.82 -7.38 -5.81
CA ALA A 11 3.72 -5.93 -5.84
C ALA A 11 2.71 -5.42 -4.83
N GLY A 12 1.58 -6.10 -4.71
CA GLY A 12 0.57 -5.69 -3.72
C GLY A 12 1.08 -5.83 -2.31
N GLN A 13 1.79 -6.92 -2.04
CA GLN A 13 2.33 -7.12 -0.71
C GLN A 13 3.37 -6.08 -0.36
N HIS A 14 4.24 -5.75 -1.32
CA HIS A 14 5.25 -4.74 -1.06
C HIS A 14 4.62 -3.38 -0.81
N ALA A 15 3.58 -3.04 -1.57
CA ALA A 15 2.92 -1.77 -1.39
C ALA A 15 2.27 -1.70 -0.01
N LEU A 16 1.58 -2.75 0.40
CA LEU A 16 0.93 -2.73 1.70
C LEU A 16 1.96 -2.62 2.82
N ARG A 17 3.04 -3.38 2.70
CA ARG A 17 4.08 -3.33 3.72
C ARG A 17 4.67 -1.94 3.85
N ASP A 18 4.96 -1.30 2.71
CA ASP A 18 5.52 0.04 2.77
C ASP A 18 4.53 1.03 3.35
N MET A 19 3.26 0.89 3.03
CA MET A 19 2.28 1.79 3.59
C MET A 19 2.19 1.66 5.10
N VAL A 20 2.31 0.44 5.61
CA VAL A 20 2.24 0.24 7.05
C VAL A 20 3.53 0.63 7.74
N GLU A 21 4.64 0.12 7.25
CA GLU A 21 5.91 0.30 7.95
C GLU A 21 6.47 1.69 7.81
N LEU A 22 6.27 2.30 6.65
CA LEU A 22 6.80 3.64 6.39
C LEU A 22 5.74 4.71 6.53
N GLU A 23 4.53 4.33 6.95
CA GLU A 23 3.44 5.28 7.14
C GLU A 23 3.21 6.11 5.91
N MET A 24 2.91 5.43 4.82
CA MET A 24 2.70 6.11 3.56
C MET A 24 1.24 6.00 3.14
N TYR A 25 0.85 6.85 2.21
CA TYR A 25 -0.49 6.79 1.65
C TYR A 25 -0.40 6.82 0.13
N LEU A 26 -1.47 6.42 -0.52
CA LEU A 26 -1.51 6.37 -1.97
C LEU A 26 -2.33 7.51 -2.53
N VAL A 27 -1.88 8.06 -3.65
CA VAL A 27 -2.63 9.06 -4.38
C VAL A 27 -3.01 8.44 -5.72
N ALA A 28 -4.30 8.33 -5.96
CA ALA A 28 -4.79 7.71 -7.19
C ALA A 28 -4.47 8.58 -8.38
N GLN A 29 -4.13 7.93 -9.48
CA GLN A 29 -3.84 8.59 -10.73
C GLN A 29 -4.87 8.17 -11.76
N PRO A 30 -5.10 9.00 -12.77
CA PRO A 30 -6.12 8.70 -13.77
C PRO A 30 -5.74 7.52 -14.63
N GLN A 31 -6.76 6.90 -15.18
CA GLN A 31 -6.59 5.80 -16.10
C GLN A 31 -5.88 4.65 -15.41
N GLN A 32 -4.94 4.03 -16.09
CA GLN A 32 -4.22 2.91 -15.53
C GLN A 32 -2.81 3.28 -15.15
N SER A 33 -2.61 4.53 -14.81
CA SER A 33 -1.29 4.99 -14.43
C SER A 33 -0.92 4.49 -13.06
N PRO A 34 0.36 4.33 -12.77
CA PRO A 34 0.77 3.96 -11.43
C PRO A 34 0.33 5.01 -10.42
N TRP A 35 0.02 4.55 -9.24
CA TRP A 35 -0.38 5.47 -8.17
C TRP A 35 0.86 5.93 -7.43
N LEU A 36 0.78 7.14 -6.89
CA LEU A 36 1.90 7.69 -6.12
C LEU A 36 1.80 7.22 -4.68
N MET A 37 2.95 6.87 -4.12
CA MET A 37 3.03 6.52 -2.70
C MET A 37 3.86 7.59 -2.01
N LEU A 38 3.24 8.29 -1.08
CA LEU A 38 3.87 9.42 -0.42
C LEU A 38 3.87 9.23 1.09
N PRO A 39 4.87 9.77 1.77
CA PRO A 39 4.90 9.67 3.23
C PRO A 39 3.82 10.54 3.86
N ARG A 40 3.20 10.00 4.89
CA ARG A 40 2.16 10.75 5.59
C ARG A 40 2.75 11.89 6.40
N ARG A 41 3.98 11.73 6.83
CA ARG A 41 4.65 12.77 7.59
C ARG A 41 5.87 13.21 6.83
N PRO A 42 5.91 14.46 6.45
CA PRO A 42 7.01 14.96 5.64
C PRO A 42 8.29 15.23 6.41
N LYS A 43 8.43 14.72 7.58
CA LYS A 43 9.65 15.00 8.29
C LYS A 43 10.87 14.34 7.66
N ASN A 44 10.66 13.38 6.80
CA ASN A 44 11.77 12.82 6.07
C ASN A 44 11.74 13.31 4.66
N LEU A 45 12.11 14.54 4.49
CA LEU A 45 12.10 15.12 3.16
C LEU A 45 13.05 14.38 2.23
N HIS A 46 14.07 13.75 2.81
CA HIS A 46 15.00 13.01 1.98
C HIS A 46 14.32 11.84 1.28
N ALA A 47 13.30 11.30 1.89
CA ALA A 47 12.62 10.19 1.29
C ALA A 47 11.84 10.59 0.06
N ILE A 48 11.64 11.88 -0.13
CA ILE A 48 10.88 12.38 -1.27
C ILE A 48 11.79 12.73 -2.43
N ARG A 49 13.07 12.60 -2.24
CA ARG A 49 14.01 12.97 -3.29
C ARG A 49 13.79 12.23 -4.57
N GLU A 50 13.36 11.00 -4.47
CA GLU A 50 13.14 10.20 -5.65
C GLU A 50 11.71 9.72 -5.69
N PRO A 51 10.83 10.61 -6.04
CA PRO A 51 9.41 10.26 -6.01
C PRO A 51 9.07 9.10 -6.94
N TYR A 52 9.87 8.87 -7.96
CA TYR A 52 9.54 7.81 -8.90
C TYR A 52 9.76 6.44 -8.30
N SER A 53 10.55 6.34 -7.29
CA SER A 53 10.75 5.03 -6.68
C SER A 53 9.59 4.66 -5.78
N ASN A 54 8.65 5.55 -5.62
CA ASN A 54 7.49 5.29 -4.78
C ASN A 54 6.23 5.13 -5.58
N LEU A 55 6.34 4.58 -6.77
CA LEU A 55 5.18 4.33 -7.58
C LEU A 55 4.63 2.95 -7.32
N VAL A 56 3.31 2.85 -7.28
CA VAL A 56 2.64 1.58 -7.09
C VAL A 56 1.87 1.26 -8.34
N ASP A 57 2.14 0.08 -8.89
CA ASP A 57 1.48 -0.32 -10.10
C ASP A 57 -0.03 -0.26 -9.94
N TRP A 58 -0.71 0.16 -11.01
CA TRP A 58 -2.15 0.30 -10.96
C TRP A 58 -2.83 -1.01 -10.57
N SER A 59 -2.34 -2.12 -11.06
CA SER A 59 -2.96 -3.39 -10.74
C SER A 59 -2.77 -3.74 -9.27
N ALA A 60 -1.63 -3.38 -8.70
CA ALA A 60 -1.41 -3.62 -7.28
C ALA A 60 -2.33 -2.75 -6.43
N ALA A 61 -2.50 -1.51 -6.82
CA ALA A 61 -3.40 -0.62 -6.09
C ALA A 61 -4.83 -1.15 -6.14
N LYS A 62 -5.26 -1.62 -7.31
CA LYS A 62 -6.59 -2.17 -7.43
C LYS A 62 -6.76 -3.43 -6.60
N GLU A 63 -5.72 -4.21 -6.52
CA GLU A 63 -5.77 -5.42 -5.72
C GLU A 63 -5.97 -5.07 -4.23
N LEU A 64 -5.26 -4.06 -3.75
CA LEU A 64 -5.44 -3.63 -2.38
C LEU A 64 -6.85 -3.13 -2.14
N LEU A 65 -7.40 -2.41 -3.11
CA LEU A 65 -8.77 -1.94 -2.99
C LEU A 65 -9.76 -3.08 -2.96
N SER A 66 -9.59 -4.06 -3.83
CA SER A 66 -10.55 -5.14 -3.89
C SER A 66 -10.49 -6.03 -2.66
N GLN A 67 -9.34 -6.10 -2.00
CA GLN A 67 -9.22 -6.81 -0.75
C GLN A 67 -9.66 -5.96 0.43
N LYS A 68 -9.95 -4.69 0.20
CA LYS A 68 -10.36 -3.75 1.23
C LYS A 68 -9.26 -3.49 2.25
N PHE A 69 -8.02 -3.61 1.80
CA PHE A 69 -6.88 -3.33 2.67
C PHE A 69 -6.53 -1.85 2.68
N ILE A 70 -7.06 -1.08 1.76
CA ILE A 70 -6.92 0.37 1.79
C ILE A 70 -8.30 0.99 1.62
N GLU A 71 -8.42 2.20 2.12
CA GLU A 71 -9.69 2.89 2.05
C GLU A 71 -9.44 4.35 1.73
N ALA A 72 -10.44 4.99 1.15
CA ALA A 72 -10.31 6.38 0.76
C ALA A 72 -10.29 7.28 1.97
N SER A 73 -9.33 8.18 2.03
CA SER A 73 -9.31 9.21 3.06
C SER A 73 -9.72 10.54 2.49
N SER A 74 -9.68 10.68 1.18
CA SER A 74 -10.20 11.84 0.50
C SER A 74 -10.53 11.42 -0.91
N SER A 75 -10.85 12.38 -1.76
CA SER A 75 -11.31 12.01 -3.10
C SER A 75 -10.28 11.22 -3.91
N ARG A 76 -9.00 11.43 -3.63
CA ARG A 76 -7.98 10.75 -4.41
C ARG A 76 -6.90 10.09 -3.55
N THR A 77 -7.02 10.13 -2.25
CA THR A 77 -6.00 9.55 -1.40
C THR A 77 -6.55 8.34 -0.66
N PHE A 78 -5.69 7.37 -0.46
CA PHE A 78 -6.06 6.11 0.17
C PHE A 78 -5.06 5.77 1.25
N VAL A 79 -5.56 5.28 2.36
CA VAL A 79 -4.71 4.87 3.49
C VAL A 79 -5.02 3.43 3.82
N VAL A 80 -4.15 2.81 4.62
CA VAL A 80 -4.37 1.44 5.03
C VAL A 80 -5.59 1.38 5.93
N SER A 81 -6.47 0.44 5.63
CA SER A 81 -7.66 0.24 6.45
C SER A 81 -7.35 -0.64 7.64
N VAL A 82 -8.33 -0.78 8.53
CA VAL A 82 -8.17 -1.69 9.66
C VAL A 82 -7.89 -3.11 9.15
N SER A 83 -8.62 -3.51 8.12
CA SER A 83 -8.39 -4.84 7.54
C SER A 83 -6.98 -4.98 6.99
N GLY A 84 -6.47 -3.93 6.40
CA GLY A 84 -5.11 -3.96 5.86
C GLY A 84 -4.08 -4.11 6.97
N TYR A 85 -4.25 -3.38 8.05
CA TYR A 85 -3.35 -3.54 9.20
C TYR A 85 -3.42 -4.94 9.78
N GLN A 86 -4.61 -5.49 9.87
CA GLN A 86 -4.77 -6.83 10.42
C GLN A 86 -4.11 -7.87 9.53
N PHE A 87 -4.26 -7.71 8.23
CA PHE A 87 -3.62 -8.64 7.31
C PHE A 87 -2.11 -8.54 7.44
N TYR A 88 -1.58 -7.31 7.52
CA TYR A 88 -0.15 -7.13 7.68
C TYR A 88 0.34 -7.79 8.96
N GLU A 89 -0.37 -7.58 10.05
CA GLU A 89 0.04 -8.14 11.34
C GLU A 89 0.06 -9.65 11.33
N ARG A 90 -0.90 -10.24 10.66
CA ARG A 90 -0.99 -11.69 10.66
C ARG A 90 -0.10 -12.37 9.64
N GLN A 91 -0.04 -11.78 8.45
CA GLN A 91 0.56 -12.50 7.34
C GLN A 91 1.91 -11.97 6.91
N MET A 92 2.19 -10.72 7.19
CA MET A 92 3.38 -10.11 6.61
C MET A 92 4.40 -9.68 7.64
N LYS A 93 3.96 -9.31 8.82
CA LYS A 93 4.88 -8.82 9.82
C LYS A 93 5.81 -9.95 10.25
N PRO A 94 7.11 -9.71 10.21
CA PRO A 94 8.05 -10.75 10.62
C PRO A 94 7.86 -11.03 12.10
N HIS A 95 7.88 -12.31 12.40
CA HIS A 95 7.79 -12.70 13.79
C HIS A 95 9.19 -12.64 14.35
N SER A 96 9.41 -11.70 15.22
CA SER A 96 10.72 -11.68 15.80
C SER A 96 10.64 -12.63 16.94
N ALA A 97 11.18 -13.65 16.82
CA ALA A 97 11.09 -14.72 17.78
C ALA A 97 11.59 -14.34 19.16
#